data_1f45c261be3a24362ba0501502153960
#
_entry.id   1f45c261be3a24362ba0501502153960
#
_cell.length_a   1.000
_cell.length_b   1.000
_cell.length_c   1.000
_cell.angle_alpha   90.00
_cell.angle_beta   90.00
_cell.angle_gamma   90.00
#
_symmetry.space_group_name_H-M   'P 1'
#
loop_
_entity.id
_entity.type
_entity.pdbx_description
1 polymer ?
#
loop_
_entity_poly.entity_id
_entity_poly.type
_entity_poly.pdbx_seq_one_letter_code
_entity_poly.pdbx_strand_id
1 'polypeptide(L)'
;MKKSLLHLFLPASVLCAACALLFYPAQAAAGAKRGIGYCIDILIPSLFPFMALSVFVVKSGLSASLGRLAAGPCRLFFGLPGSAAAAILMSMVGGYPVGARAVAALCQEGEITPKEAARMLCFCVNSGPAFVLSVVGMGLLHNPQAGVILLVSQLSASLLLGGLCSIGVSRRRQGQAIPSKRLDAAQALIGSASDAARSMLSMCCFVILFAVLLDLLRVFVTSPTVSMLLSILLEVTGGCSDAAQHNLPLWLLSFTIGWGGICVHFQILSSVSGIPIRMPRFMLFRLLHGLLAGGITFGLCMLFPDAAPVFGNTTAPLRGTLVGSVPAAAAIVGLCILLLLQCRKGNSMETAKE
;
A
#
# COMPACT_ATOMS: atom_id res chain seq x y z
N MET A 1 4.71 9.69 37.14
CA MET A 1 5.92 10.10 36.39
C MET A 1 5.78 9.98 34.85
N LYS A 2 5.30 8.87 34.24
CA LYS A 2 5.19 8.75 32.77
C LYS A 2 4.26 9.75 32.07
N LYS A 3 3.11 10.13 32.66
CA LYS A 3 2.19 11.10 32.05
C LYS A 3 2.74 12.53 32.06
N SER A 4 3.44 12.93 33.12
CA SER A 4 4.02 14.28 33.23
C SER A 4 5.15 14.53 32.23
N LEU A 5 6.01 13.53 31.95
CA LEU A 5 7.04 13.67 30.93
C LEU A 5 6.44 13.84 29.52
N LEU A 6 5.38 13.10 29.20
CA LEU A 6 4.71 13.19 27.88
C LEU A 6 4.10 14.59 27.65
N HIS A 7 3.56 15.22 28.71
CA HIS A 7 3.01 16.59 28.63
C HIS A 7 4.08 17.66 28.38
N LEU A 8 5.34 17.40 28.74
CA LEU A 8 6.46 18.33 28.48
C LEU A 8 7.11 18.06 27.11
N PHE A 9 7.19 16.79 26.70
CA PHE A 9 7.81 16.39 25.43
C PHE A 9 7.03 16.87 24.20
N LEU A 10 5.70 16.80 24.23
CA LEU A 10 4.86 17.19 23.09
C LEU A 10 5.01 18.68 22.73
N PRO A 11 4.82 19.65 23.64
CA PRO A 11 5.02 21.05 23.30
C PRO A 11 6.47 21.38 22.94
N ALA A 12 7.46 20.74 23.56
CA ALA A 12 8.86 20.92 23.20
C ALA A 12 9.15 20.45 21.75
N SER A 13 8.61 19.29 21.35
CA SER A 13 8.77 18.79 19.98
C SER A 13 8.07 19.66 18.94
N VAL A 14 6.88 20.20 19.26
CA VAL A 14 6.17 21.16 18.39
C VAL A 14 6.96 22.45 18.24
N LEU A 15 7.49 23.00 19.35
CA LEU A 15 8.31 24.20 19.31
C LEU A 15 9.59 23.97 18.49
N CYS A 16 10.27 22.86 18.70
CA CYS A 16 11.47 22.48 17.95
C CYS A 16 11.17 22.38 16.43
N ALA A 17 10.05 21.74 16.06
CA ALA A 17 9.62 21.64 14.67
C ALA A 17 9.29 23.03 14.07
N ALA A 18 8.61 23.89 14.81
CA ALA A 18 8.31 25.26 14.38
C ALA A 18 9.61 26.08 14.18
N CYS A 19 10.54 26.00 15.13
CA CYS A 19 11.87 26.64 14.99
C CYS A 19 12.61 26.09 13.76
N ALA A 20 12.64 24.79 13.54
CA ALA A 20 13.30 24.21 12.38
C ALA A 20 12.71 24.72 11.05
N LEU A 21 11.38 24.84 10.94
CA LEU A 21 10.72 25.41 9.77
C LEU A 21 11.05 26.87 9.54
N LEU A 22 11.20 27.65 10.62
CA LEU A 22 11.52 29.09 10.54
C LEU A 22 12.99 29.36 10.23
N PHE A 23 13.92 28.57 10.79
CA PHE A 23 15.35 28.75 10.60
C PHE A 23 15.89 28.11 9.32
N TYR A 24 15.18 27.07 8.80
CA TYR A 24 15.57 26.32 7.60
C TYR A 24 14.48 26.32 6.51
N PRO A 25 13.94 27.48 6.11
CA PRO A 25 12.81 27.54 5.17
C PRO A 25 13.15 27.01 3.78
N ALA A 26 14.38 27.16 3.32
CA ALA A 26 14.81 26.64 2.03
C ALA A 26 14.79 25.11 1.97
N GLN A 27 15.27 24.45 3.02
CA GLN A 27 15.26 23.00 3.15
C GLN A 27 13.83 22.46 3.29
N ALA A 28 13.01 23.13 4.09
CA ALA A 28 11.60 22.78 4.22
C ALA A 28 10.86 22.88 2.87
N ALA A 29 11.10 23.96 2.11
CA ALA A 29 10.51 24.15 0.79
C ALA A 29 11.01 23.10 -0.23
N ALA A 30 12.31 22.75 -0.19
CA ALA A 30 12.88 21.69 -1.03
C ALA A 30 12.24 20.33 -0.72
N GLY A 31 12.10 19.98 0.57
CA GLY A 31 11.42 18.77 1.01
C GLY A 31 9.96 18.71 0.56
N ALA A 32 9.22 19.83 0.72
CA ALA A 32 7.83 19.92 0.27
C ALA A 32 7.72 19.73 -1.25
N LYS A 33 8.57 20.41 -2.04
CA LYS A 33 8.60 20.27 -3.51
C LYS A 33 8.88 18.85 -3.94
N ARG A 34 9.81 18.16 -3.29
CA ARG A 34 10.13 16.75 -3.56
C ARG A 34 8.95 15.84 -3.21
N GLY A 35 8.32 16.01 -2.03
CA GLY A 35 7.14 15.28 -1.62
C GLY A 35 5.95 15.47 -2.58
N ILE A 36 5.72 16.69 -3.06
CA ILE A 36 4.69 16.99 -4.07
C ILE A 36 5.02 16.26 -5.39
N GLY A 37 6.29 16.28 -5.83
CA GLY A 37 6.72 15.54 -7.02
C GLY A 37 6.41 14.04 -6.88
N TYR A 38 6.75 13.40 -5.76
CA TYR A 38 6.38 12.00 -5.52
C TYR A 38 4.87 11.76 -5.58
N CYS A 39 4.05 12.68 -5.08
CA CYS A 39 2.60 12.57 -5.14
C CYS A 39 2.07 12.64 -6.57
N ILE A 40 2.50 13.63 -7.34
CA ILE A 40 1.98 13.90 -8.69
C ILE A 40 2.51 12.89 -9.70
N ASP A 41 3.81 12.60 -9.67
CA ASP A 41 4.46 11.81 -10.71
C ASP A 41 4.33 10.29 -10.47
N ILE A 42 4.18 9.87 -9.22
CA ILE A 42 4.21 8.46 -8.85
C ILE A 42 2.91 8.01 -8.18
N LEU A 43 2.55 8.62 -7.04
CA LEU A 43 1.53 8.05 -6.16
C LEU A 43 0.13 8.21 -6.71
N ILE A 44 -0.25 9.41 -7.16
CA ILE A 44 -1.59 9.65 -7.69
C ILE A 44 -1.85 8.80 -8.94
N PRO A 45 -1.01 8.81 -9.99
CA PRO A 45 -1.27 8.04 -11.19
C PRO A 45 -1.29 6.53 -10.95
N SER A 46 -0.42 6.02 -10.05
CA SER A 46 -0.31 4.58 -9.83
C SER A 46 -1.30 4.01 -8.82
N LEU A 47 -1.70 4.77 -7.81
CA LEU A 47 -2.49 4.23 -6.69
C LEU A 47 -3.97 4.64 -6.74
N PHE A 48 -4.30 5.87 -7.19
CA PHE A 48 -5.68 6.36 -7.16
C PHE A 48 -6.67 5.47 -7.92
N PRO A 49 -6.39 5.02 -9.16
CA PRO A 49 -7.31 4.13 -9.88
C PRO A 49 -7.55 2.81 -9.12
N PHE A 50 -6.50 2.22 -8.55
CA PHE A 50 -6.63 0.98 -7.78
C PHE A 50 -7.36 1.19 -6.44
N MET A 51 -7.17 2.35 -5.78
CA MET A 51 -7.94 2.70 -4.58
C MET A 51 -9.43 2.82 -4.90
N ALA A 52 -9.80 3.53 -5.95
CA ALA A 52 -11.18 3.66 -6.39
C ALA A 52 -11.78 2.29 -6.75
N LEU A 53 -11.04 1.47 -7.51
CA LEU A 53 -11.46 0.12 -7.89
C LEU A 53 -11.65 -0.77 -6.65
N SER A 54 -10.75 -0.73 -5.67
CA SER A 54 -10.84 -1.57 -4.47
C SER A 54 -12.11 -1.28 -3.65
N VAL A 55 -12.43 0.00 -3.46
CA VAL A 55 -13.65 0.41 -2.76
C VAL A 55 -14.88 0.09 -3.58
N PHE A 56 -14.83 0.24 -4.90
CA PHE A 56 -15.92 -0.12 -5.81
C PHE A 56 -16.26 -1.61 -5.75
N VAL A 57 -15.27 -2.50 -5.75
CA VAL A 57 -15.46 -3.96 -5.63
C VAL A 57 -16.23 -4.31 -4.36
N VAL A 58 -15.98 -3.59 -3.27
CA VAL A 58 -16.71 -3.80 -2.00
C VAL A 58 -18.12 -3.21 -2.08
N LYS A 59 -18.26 -1.92 -2.42
CA LYS A 59 -19.54 -1.21 -2.42
C LYS A 59 -20.55 -1.75 -3.43
N SER A 60 -20.10 -2.27 -4.57
CA SER A 60 -20.94 -2.92 -5.58
C SER A 60 -21.38 -4.34 -5.18
N GLY A 61 -20.82 -4.90 -4.08
CA GLY A 61 -21.10 -6.27 -3.64
C GLY A 61 -20.38 -7.35 -4.47
N LEU A 62 -19.44 -6.98 -5.36
CA LEU A 62 -18.59 -7.93 -6.09
C LEU A 62 -17.68 -8.73 -5.14
N SER A 63 -17.31 -8.18 -3.98
CA SER A 63 -16.61 -8.88 -2.90
C SER A 63 -17.29 -10.18 -2.50
N ALA A 64 -18.62 -10.18 -2.39
CA ALA A 64 -19.40 -11.38 -2.05
C ALA A 64 -19.35 -12.43 -3.17
N SER A 65 -19.29 -12.03 -4.45
CA SER A 65 -19.19 -12.94 -5.59
C SER A 65 -17.79 -13.57 -5.68
N LEU A 66 -16.74 -12.78 -5.56
CA LEU A 66 -15.35 -13.25 -5.45
C LEU A 66 -15.19 -14.15 -4.23
N GLY A 67 -15.86 -13.79 -3.13
CA GLY A 67 -15.83 -14.52 -1.87
C GLY A 67 -16.36 -15.94 -1.98
N ARG A 68 -17.35 -16.19 -2.84
CA ARG A 68 -17.88 -17.56 -3.05
C ARG A 68 -16.83 -18.47 -3.68
N LEU A 69 -16.07 -17.98 -4.65
CA LEU A 69 -14.99 -18.73 -5.31
C LEU A 69 -13.81 -18.99 -4.36
N ALA A 70 -13.46 -18.00 -3.55
CA ALA A 70 -12.28 -18.03 -2.68
C ALA A 70 -12.59 -18.45 -1.24
N ALA A 71 -13.83 -18.85 -0.92
CA ALA A 71 -14.24 -19.20 0.44
C ALA A 71 -13.43 -20.33 1.05
N GLY A 72 -13.12 -21.37 0.26
CA GLY A 72 -12.30 -22.51 0.66
C GLY A 72 -10.87 -22.07 1.05
N PRO A 73 -10.10 -21.51 0.10
CA PRO A 73 -8.75 -20.99 0.37
C PRO A 73 -8.69 -19.95 1.50
N CYS A 74 -9.59 -18.98 1.52
CA CYS A 74 -9.60 -17.95 2.57
C CYS A 74 -9.82 -18.56 3.97
N ARG A 75 -10.71 -19.52 4.09
CA ARG A 75 -10.96 -20.22 5.36
C ARG A 75 -9.78 -21.12 5.75
N LEU A 76 -9.22 -21.84 4.77
CA LEU A 76 -8.15 -22.80 5.03
C LEU A 76 -6.84 -22.09 5.43
N PHE A 77 -6.39 -21.12 4.62
CA PHE A 77 -5.08 -20.48 4.81
C PHE A 77 -5.13 -19.30 5.78
N PHE A 78 -6.22 -18.53 5.81
CA PHE A 78 -6.28 -17.29 6.58
C PHE A 78 -7.29 -17.31 7.73
N GLY A 79 -8.14 -18.34 7.83
CA GLY A 79 -9.23 -18.38 8.81
C GLY A 79 -10.16 -17.16 8.69
N LEU A 80 -10.45 -16.73 7.45
CA LEU A 80 -11.24 -15.54 7.11
C LEU A 80 -12.45 -15.91 6.26
N PRO A 81 -13.50 -15.07 6.22
CA PRO A 81 -14.61 -15.24 5.30
C PRO A 81 -14.13 -15.10 3.85
N GLY A 82 -14.89 -15.69 2.91
CA GLY A 82 -14.56 -15.62 1.51
C GLY A 82 -14.49 -14.19 0.97
N SER A 83 -15.34 -13.28 1.47
CA SER A 83 -15.32 -11.85 1.09
C SER A 83 -13.96 -11.18 1.34
N ALA A 84 -13.19 -11.66 2.30
CA ALA A 84 -11.83 -11.18 2.57
C ALA A 84 -10.88 -11.33 1.36
N ALA A 85 -11.18 -12.27 0.43
CA ALA A 85 -10.39 -12.48 -0.78
C ALA A 85 -10.26 -11.20 -1.62
N ALA A 86 -11.33 -10.41 -1.71
CA ALA A 86 -11.30 -9.14 -2.44
C ALA A 86 -10.25 -8.19 -1.88
N ALA A 87 -10.21 -8.00 -0.55
CA ALA A 87 -9.22 -7.14 0.08
C ALA A 87 -7.80 -7.69 -0.02
N ILE A 88 -7.62 -9.02 0.08
CA ILE A 88 -6.32 -9.68 -0.09
C ILE A 88 -5.80 -9.41 -1.51
N LEU A 89 -6.60 -9.66 -2.54
CA LEU A 89 -6.22 -9.42 -3.93
C LEU A 89 -5.94 -7.93 -4.19
N MET A 90 -6.81 -7.04 -3.69
CA MET A 90 -6.59 -5.60 -3.84
C MET A 90 -5.32 -5.12 -3.13
N SER A 91 -4.95 -5.73 -2.01
CA SER A 91 -3.70 -5.40 -1.32
C SER A 91 -2.45 -5.80 -2.11
N MET A 92 -2.55 -6.87 -2.91
CA MET A 92 -1.44 -7.36 -3.75
C MET A 92 -1.26 -6.53 -5.01
N VAL A 93 -2.36 -5.97 -5.56
CA VAL A 93 -2.33 -5.24 -6.82
C VAL A 93 -2.18 -3.74 -6.62
N GLY A 94 -2.88 -3.19 -5.64
CA GLY A 94 -3.02 -1.74 -5.49
C GLY A 94 -2.02 -1.05 -4.57
N GLY A 95 -1.25 -1.79 -3.78
CA GLY A 95 -0.27 -1.21 -2.84
C GLY A 95 -0.80 -0.94 -1.44
N TYR A 96 0.05 -0.37 -0.57
CA TYR A 96 -0.18 -0.23 0.88
C TYR A 96 -1.55 0.34 1.29
N PRO A 97 -1.98 1.51 0.78
CA PRO A 97 -3.22 2.11 1.24
C PRO A 97 -4.44 1.42 0.64
N VAL A 98 -4.30 0.80 -0.55
CA VAL A 98 -5.41 0.14 -1.24
C VAL A 98 -5.92 -1.06 -0.46
N GLY A 99 -5.00 -1.91 0.01
CA GLY A 99 -5.34 -3.06 0.86
C GLY A 99 -6.01 -2.62 2.16
N ALA A 100 -5.46 -1.62 2.83
CA ALA A 100 -6.02 -1.08 4.07
C ALA A 100 -7.43 -0.50 3.85
N ARG A 101 -7.65 0.22 2.75
CA ARG A 101 -8.98 0.75 2.38
C ARG A 101 -9.98 -0.35 2.07
N ALA A 102 -9.56 -1.39 1.34
CA ALA A 102 -10.42 -2.55 1.07
C ALA A 102 -10.84 -3.27 2.37
N VAL A 103 -9.90 -3.47 3.30
CA VAL A 103 -10.19 -4.04 4.62
C VAL A 103 -11.14 -3.15 5.42
N ALA A 104 -10.91 -1.83 5.42
CA ALA A 104 -11.79 -0.88 6.10
C ALA A 104 -13.20 -0.89 5.50
N ALA A 105 -13.33 -0.92 4.17
CA ALA A 105 -14.63 -1.00 3.48
C ALA A 105 -15.39 -2.28 3.84
N LEU A 106 -14.73 -3.47 3.80
CA LEU A 106 -15.36 -4.73 4.21
C LEU A 106 -15.82 -4.70 5.68
N CYS A 107 -15.06 -4.05 6.55
CA CYS A 107 -15.43 -3.90 7.96
C CYS A 107 -16.63 -2.95 8.14
N GLN A 108 -16.67 -1.84 7.40
CA GLN A 108 -17.78 -0.87 7.42
C GLN A 108 -19.08 -1.48 6.89
N GLU A 109 -18.99 -2.31 5.85
CA GLU A 109 -20.13 -3.05 5.29
C GLU A 109 -20.54 -4.28 6.12
N GLY A 110 -19.82 -4.57 7.21
CA GLY A 110 -20.13 -5.70 8.09
C GLY A 110 -19.78 -7.09 7.53
N GLU A 111 -19.04 -7.15 6.41
CA GLU A 111 -18.62 -8.41 5.79
C GLU A 111 -17.51 -9.11 6.58
N ILE A 112 -16.74 -8.35 7.36
CA ILE A 112 -15.75 -8.85 8.32
C ILE A 112 -15.88 -8.11 9.66
N THR A 113 -15.51 -8.80 10.73
CA THR A 113 -15.51 -8.19 12.06
C THR A 113 -14.32 -7.23 12.26
N PRO A 114 -14.40 -6.25 13.18
CA PRO A 114 -13.26 -5.38 13.50
C PRO A 114 -12.00 -6.14 13.95
N LYS A 115 -12.17 -7.31 14.60
CA LYS A 115 -11.04 -8.17 14.99
C LYS A 115 -10.39 -8.83 13.78
N GLU A 116 -11.17 -9.28 12.80
CA GLU A 116 -10.68 -9.84 11.54
C GLU A 116 -9.99 -8.74 10.72
N ALA A 117 -10.59 -7.55 10.64
CA ALA A 117 -9.99 -6.39 9.98
C ALA A 117 -8.63 -6.04 10.57
N ALA A 118 -8.52 -5.94 11.91
CA ALA A 118 -7.26 -5.67 12.59
C ALA A 118 -6.20 -6.76 12.33
N ARG A 119 -6.62 -8.02 12.16
CA ARG A 119 -5.76 -9.15 11.78
C ARG A 119 -5.33 -9.05 10.31
N MET A 120 -6.25 -8.73 9.40
CA MET A 120 -5.95 -8.56 7.98
C MET A 120 -4.93 -7.43 7.74
N LEU A 121 -5.00 -6.33 8.48
CA LEU A 121 -4.03 -5.24 8.39
C LEU A 121 -2.59 -5.66 8.74
N CYS A 122 -2.39 -6.78 9.42
CA CYS A 122 -1.04 -7.32 9.66
C CYS A 122 -0.36 -7.85 8.39
N PHE A 123 -1.13 -8.20 7.33
CA PHE A 123 -0.59 -8.77 6.09
C PHE A 123 -1.18 -8.18 4.79
N CYS A 124 -2.35 -7.53 4.83
CA CYS A 124 -2.95 -6.84 3.67
C CYS A 124 -2.41 -5.42 3.46
N VAL A 125 -1.14 -5.20 3.82
CA VAL A 125 -0.45 -3.92 3.65
C VAL A 125 0.82 -4.20 2.85
N ASN A 126 0.67 -4.24 1.52
CA ASN A 126 1.73 -4.64 0.61
C ASN A 126 2.14 -3.49 -0.29
N SER A 127 3.37 -3.52 -0.79
CA SER A 127 3.77 -2.64 -1.87
C SER A 127 3.15 -3.13 -3.19
N GLY A 128 2.56 -2.22 -3.94
CA GLY A 128 1.93 -2.56 -5.22
C GLY A 128 2.95 -2.81 -6.33
N PRO A 129 2.59 -3.63 -7.35
CA PRO A 129 3.43 -3.89 -8.52
C PRO A 129 3.91 -2.62 -9.21
N ALA A 130 3.06 -1.59 -9.32
CA ALA A 130 3.42 -0.31 -9.93
C ALA A 130 4.65 0.33 -9.25
N PHE A 131 4.68 0.35 -7.92
CA PHE A 131 5.83 0.89 -7.19
C PHE A 131 7.05 -0.03 -7.31
N VAL A 132 6.87 -1.35 -7.08
CA VAL A 132 8.01 -2.28 -7.03
C VAL A 132 8.63 -2.49 -8.40
N LEU A 133 7.83 -2.68 -9.45
CA LEU A 133 8.34 -2.95 -10.80
C LEU A 133 8.78 -1.66 -11.50
N SER A 134 7.91 -0.62 -11.51
CA SER A 134 8.19 0.57 -12.31
C SER A 134 9.11 1.55 -11.58
N VAL A 135 8.84 1.87 -10.32
CA VAL A 135 9.65 2.86 -9.60
C VAL A 135 10.96 2.23 -9.14
N VAL A 136 10.90 1.11 -8.40
CA VAL A 136 12.12 0.51 -7.83
C VAL A 136 12.89 -0.27 -8.89
N GLY A 137 12.25 -1.26 -9.55
CA GLY A 137 12.92 -2.15 -10.50
C GLY A 137 13.45 -1.41 -11.73
N MET A 138 12.59 -0.67 -12.43
CA MET A 138 12.96 0.01 -13.66
C MET A 138 13.59 1.39 -13.40
N GLY A 139 13.02 2.19 -12.48
CA GLY A 139 13.43 3.56 -12.25
C GLY A 139 14.69 3.71 -11.41
N LEU A 140 14.80 2.98 -10.29
CA LEU A 140 15.94 3.11 -9.39
C LEU A 140 17.06 2.11 -9.67
N LEU A 141 16.70 0.84 -9.93
CA LEU A 141 17.69 -0.22 -10.13
C LEU A 141 18.08 -0.40 -11.59
N HIS A 142 17.31 0.13 -12.53
CA HIS A 142 17.44 -0.11 -13.97
C HIS A 142 17.48 -1.62 -14.32
N ASN A 143 16.82 -2.44 -13.49
CA ASN A 143 16.81 -3.89 -13.58
C ASN A 143 15.39 -4.43 -13.35
N PRO A 144 14.62 -4.73 -14.43
CA PRO A 144 13.28 -5.28 -14.34
C PRO A 144 13.22 -6.64 -13.62
N GLN A 145 14.26 -7.47 -13.75
CA GLN A 145 14.32 -8.80 -13.11
C GLN A 145 14.43 -8.67 -11.60
N ALA A 146 15.27 -7.74 -11.12
CA ALA A 146 15.35 -7.40 -9.70
C ALA A 146 13.98 -6.91 -9.18
N GLY A 147 13.25 -6.10 -9.97
CA GLY A 147 11.89 -5.69 -9.64
C GLY A 147 10.93 -6.88 -9.47
N VAL A 148 11.00 -7.88 -10.34
CA VAL A 148 10.19 -9.11 -10.24
C VAL A 148 10.55 -9.90 -8.97
N ILE A 149 11.83 -10.09 -8.68
CA ILE A 149 12.29 -10.77 -7.46
C ILE A 149 11.74 -10.06 -6.22
N LEU A 150 11.87 -8.73 -6.16
CA LEU A 150 11.33 -7.92 -5.07
C LEU A 150 9.82 -8.12 -4.93
N LEU A 151 9.06 -8.04 -6.02
CA LEU A 151 7.61 -8.21 -5.99
C LEU A 151 7.19 -9.59 -5.49
N VAL A 152 7.78 -10.66 -6.04
CA VAL A 152 7.51 -12.04 -5.61
C VAL A 152 7.82 -12.21 -4.12
N SER A 153 8.93 -11.64 -3.65
CA SER A 153 9.31 -11.69 -2.24
C SER A 153 8.29 -10.98 -1.34
N GLN A 154 7.81 -9.79 -1.73
CA GLN A 154 6.82 -9.03 -0.97
C GLN A 154 5.49 -9.80 -0.87
N LEU A 155 4.99 -10.32 -1.98
CA LEU A 155 3.73 -11.04 -2.02
C LEU A 155 3.82 -12.36 -1.24
N SER A 156 4.92 -13.10 -1.38
CA SER A 156 5.16 -14.33 -0.63
C SER A 156 5.23 -14.08 0.87
N ALA A 157 5.95 -13.05 1.31
CA ALA A 157 6.03 -12.66 2.71
C ALA A 157 4.65 -12.31 3.30
N SER A 158 3.84 -11.57 2.52
CA SER A 158 2.46 -11.24 2.89
C SER A 158 1.59 -12.48 3.12
N LEU A 159 1.61 -13.42 2.17
CA LEU A 159 0.82 -14.65 2.26
C LEU A 159 1.26 -15.52 3.43
N LEU A 160 2.57 -15.65 3.66
CA LEU A 160 3.12 -16.37 4.81
C LEU A 160 2.67 -15.74 6.13
N LEU A 161 2.75 -14.41 6.25
CA LEU A 161 2.25 -13.71 7.45
C LEU A 161 0.75 -13.89 7.64
N GLY A 162 -0.02 -13.86 6.55
CA GLY A 162 -1.45 -14.14 6.59
C GLY A 162 -1.76 -15.54 7.14
N GLY A 163 -1.00 -16.53 6.68
CA GLY A 163 -1.08 -17.92 7.21
C GLY A 163 -0.69 -17.98 8.68
N LEU A 164 0.40 -17.36 9.08
CA LEU A 164 0.84 -17.30 10.50
C LEU A 164 -0.21 -16.61 11.38
N CYS A 165 -0.85 -15.54 10.92
CA CYS A 165 -1.93 -14.87 11.62
C CYS A 165 -3.20 -15.73 11.80
N SER A 166 -3.33 -16.82 11.07
CA SER A 166 -4.47 -17.74 11.17
C SER A 166 -4.28 -18.85 12.21
N ILE A 167 -3.06 -19.06 12.69
CA ILE A 167 -2.73 -20.08 13.67
C ILE A 167 -3.46 -19.78 14.99
N GLY A 168 -4.16 -20.77 15.54
CA GLY A 168 -4.92 -20.62 16.79
C GLY A 168 -6.25 -19.87 16.65
N VAL A 169 -6.61 -19.45 15.44
CA VAL A 169 -7.93 -18.84 15.20
C VAL A 169 -8.98 -19.94 15.07
N SER A 170 -10.00 -19.90 15.94
CA SER A 170 -11.14 -20.81 15.84
C SER A 170 -11.83 -20.62 14.48
N ARG A 171 -11.87 -21.69 13.69
CA ARG A 171 -12.56 -21.72 12.39
C ARG A 171 -14.06 -21.83 12.61
N ARG A 172 -14.63 -20.85 13.32
CA ARG A 172 -16.05 -20.81 13.56
C ARG A 172 -16.78 -20.86 12.22
N ARG A 173 -17.79 -21.72 12.10
CA ARG A 173 -18.75 -21.65 10.99
C ARG A 173 -19.31 -20.23 11.03
N GLN A 174 -18.88 -19.40 10.11
CA GLN A 174 -19.39 -18.03 10.03
C GLN A 174 -20.86 -18.11 9.67
N GLY A 175 -21.66 -17.43 10.48
CA GLY A 175 -22.99 -17.05 10.06
C GLY A 175 -22.88 -16.38 8.68
N GLN A 176 -23.87 -16.60 7.85
CA GLN A 176 -23.96 -15.97 6.53
C GLN A 176 -23.63 -14.48 6.68
N ALA A 177 -22.67 -14.00 5.90
CA ALA A 177 -22.42 -12.57 5.81
C ALA A 177 -23.77 -11.88 5.61
N ILE A 178 -24.10 -10.94 6.49
CA ILE A 178 -25.33 -10.14 6.35
C ILE A 178 -25.23 -9.52 4.95
N PRO A 179 -26.21 -9.71 4.07
CA PRO A 179 -26.13 -9.16 2.72
C PRO A 179 -26.01 -7.64 2.86
N SER A 180 -24.84 -7.10 2.58
CA SER A 180 -24.66 -5.67 2.45
C SER A 180 -25.66 -5.13 1.43
N LYS A 181 -26.30 -4.02 1.74
CA LYS A 181 -27.20 -3.34 0.81
C LYS A 181 -26.39 -2.95 -0.42
N ARG A 182 -26.55 -3.70 -1.51
CA ARG A 182 -25.84 -3.41 -2.77
C ARG A 182 -26.25 -2.04 -3.24
N LEU A 183 -25.29 -1.16 -3.38
CA LEU A 183 -25.51 0.11 -4.05
C LEU A 183 -25.64 -0.15 -5.56
N ASP A 184 -26.42 0.68 -6.22
CA ASP A 184 -26.39 0.74 -7.69
C ASP A 184 -24.96 1.02 -8.18
N ALA A 185 -24.58 0.46 -9.33
CA ALA A 185 -23.21 0.55 -9.85
C ALA A 185 -22.72 2.00 -10.01
N ALA A 186 -23.61 2.91 -10.42
CA ALA A 186 -23.26 4.33 -10.53
C ALA A 186 -22.99 4.97 -9.17
N GLN A 187 -23.84 4.73 -8.17
CA GLN A 187 -23.67 5.22 -6.81
C GLN A 187 -22.43 4.62 -6.15
N ALA A 188 -22.18 3.33 -6.38
CA ALA A 188 -20.97 2.66 -5.90
C ALA A 188 -19.71 3.29 -6.50
N LEU A 189 -19.70 3.61 -7.80
CA LEU A 189 -18.57 4.24 -8.48
C LEU A 189 -18.31 5.66 -7.97
N ILE A 190 -19.35 6.50 -7.87
CA ILE A 190 -19.26 7.88 -7.36
C ILE A 190 -18.72 7.88 -5.92
N GLY A 191 -19.31 7.05 -5.05
CA GLY A 191 -18.88 6.92 -3.66
C GLY A 191 -17.45 6.39 -3.55
N SER A 192 -17.04 5.48 -4.43
CA SER A 192 -15.69 4.92 -4.43
C SER A 192 -14.64 5.93 -4.86
N ALA A 193 -14.92 6.72 -5.90
CA ALA A 193 -14.03 7.78 -6.34
C ALA A 193 -13.85 8.85 -5.26
N SER A 194 -14.94 9.26 -4.58
CA SER A 194 -14.89 10.23 -3.48
C SER A 194 -14.06 9.71 -2.29
N ASP A 195 -14.28 8.44 -1.87
CA ASP A 195 -13.53 7.83 -0.77
C ASP A 195 -12.05 7.65 -1.12
N ALA A 196 -11.76 7.25 -2.36
CA ALA A 196 -10.39 7.14 -2.85
C ALA A 196 -9.69 8.50 -2.87
N ALA A 197 -10.35 9.56 -3.33
CA ALA A 197 -9.79 10.91 -3.37
C ALA A 197 -9.44 11.43 -1.97
N ARG A 198 -10.32 11.25 -0.99
CA ARG A 198 -10.05 11.63 0.41
C ARG A 198 -8.85 10.88 0.99
N SER A 199 -8.76 9.59 0.73
CA SER A 199 -7.65 8.76 1.21
C SER A 199 -6.33 9.13 0.51
N MET A 200 -6.39 9.42 -0.79
CA MET A 200 -5.24 9.86 -1.58
C MET A 200 -4.72 11.21 -1.07
N LEU A 201 -5.60 12.17 -0.81
CA LEU A 201 -5.21 13.47 -0.27
C LEU A 201 -4.51 13.32 1.08
N SER A 202 -5.08 12.53 2.00
CA SER A 202 -4.46 12.25 3.29
C SER A 202 -3.06 11.62 3.14
N MET A 203 -2.93 10.67 2.22
CA MET A 203 -1.65 10.02 1.92
C MET A 203 -0.61 11.03 1.39
N CYS A 204 -0.99 11.88 0.44
CA CYS A 204 -0.10 12.92 -0.10
C CYS A 204 0.38 13.87 1.00
N CYS A 205 -0.51 14.27 1.92
CA CYS A 205 -0.13 15.11 3.06
C CYS A 205 0.96 14.45 3.93
N PHE A 206 0.85 13.15 4.21
CA PHE A 206 1.89 12.44 4.97
C PHE A 206 3.21 12.35 4.20
N VAL A 207 3.17 12.06 2.89
CA VAL A 207 4.39 11.99 2.07
C VAL A 207 5.10 13.34 2.05
N ILE A 208 4.39 14.44 1.85
CA ILE A 208 4.96 15.78 1.87
C ILE A 208 5.55 16.11 3.25
N LEU A 209 4.80 15.80 4.34
CA LEU A 209 5.25 16.05 5.70
C LEU A 209 6.56 15.29 6.01
N PHE A 210 6.62 14.00 5.65
CA PHE A 210 7.81 13.20 5.89
C PHE A 210 8.99 13.58 4.99
N ALA A 211 8.74 14.03 3.76
CA ALA A 211 9.79 14.58 2.89
C ALA A 211 10.40 15.86 3.48
N VAL A 212 9.56 16.76 4.01
CA VAL A 212 10.04 17.95 4.74
C VAL A 212 10.83 17.56 5.98
N LEU A 213 10.31 16.63 6.78
CA LEU A 213 11.00 16.14 7.98
C LEU A 213 12.39 15.57 7.67
N LEU A 214 12.49 14.74 6.62
CA LEU A 214 13.76 14.17 6.18
C LEU A 214 14.77 15.25 5.77
N ASP A 215 14.34 16.27 5.02
CA ASP A 215 15.24 17.34 4.59
C ASP A 215 15.70 18.22 5.74
N LEU A 216 14.85 18.50 6.70
CA LEU A 216 15.23 19.19 7.91
C LEU A 216 16.21 18.33 8.76
N LEU A 217 15.98 17.02 8.88
CA LEU A 217 16.89 16.13 9.62
C LEU A 217 18.27 16.06 8.95
N ARG A 218 18.35 16.09 7.63
CA ARG A 218 19.60 16.09 6.85
C ARG A 218 20.49 17.33 7.12
N VAL A 219 19.92 18.43 7.59
CA VAL A 219 20.72 19.60 8.02
C VAL A 219 21.58 19.26 9.24
N PHE A 220 21.04 18.44 10.14
CA PHE A 220 21.69 18.10 11.41
C PHE A 220 22.49 16.79 11.32
N VAL A 221 22.15 15.91 10.37
CA VAL A 221 22.77 14.60 10.19
C VAL A 221 23.75 14.67 9.03
N THR A 222 25.02 14.84 9.35
CA THR A 222 26.10 14.96 8.35
C THR A 222 26.62 13.59 7.86
N SER A 223 26.38 12.52 8.60
CA SER A 223 26.78 11.15 8.21
C SER A 223 25.85 10.63 7.09
N PRO A 224 26.39 10.27 5.90
CA PRO A 224 25.56 9.70 4.82
C PRO A 224 24.87 8.42 5.22
N THR A 225 25.53 7.55 5.97
CA THR A 225 24.96 6.29 6.46
C THR A 225 23.79 6.51 7.41
N VAL A 226 23.91 7.45 8.36
CA VAL A 226 22.81 7.76 9.29
C VAL A 226 21.64 8.41 8.53
N SER A 227 21.92 9.31 7.58
CA SER A 227 20.89 9.92 6.73
C SER A 227 20.11 8.86 5.94
N MET A 228 20.82 7.92 5.34
CA MET A 228 20.22 6.79 4.61
C MET A 228 19.35 5.91 5.53
N LEU A 229 19.84 5.55 6.71
CA LEU A 229 19.06 4.76 7.68
C LEU A 229 17.80 5.49 8.14
N LEU A 230 17.88 6.81 8.34
CA LEU A 230 16.71 7.64 8.65
C LEU A 230 15.69 7.63 7.51
N SER A 231 16.15 7.73 6.25
CA SER A 231 15.26 7.63 5.09
C SER A 231 14.54 6.29 5.04
N ILE A 232 15.25 5.18 5.20
CA ILE A 232 14.70 3.81 5.24
C ILE A 232 13.67 3.68 6.37
N LEU A 233 13.96 4.24 7.54
CA LEU A 233 13.08 4.17 8.70
C LEU A 233 11.80 5.00 8.51
N LEU A 234 11.93 6.19 7.93
CA LEU A 234 10.87 7.19 7.93
C LEU A 234 9.99 7.14 6.68
N GLU A 235 10.58 6.96 5.47
CA GLU A 235 9.80 7.09 4.22
C GLU A 235 10.33 6.12 3.15
N VAL A 236 9.43 5.32 2.60
CA VAL A 236 9.78 4.20 1.71
C VAL A 236 10.39 4.64 0.38
N THR A 237 9.91 5.73 -0.23
CA THR A 237 10.36 6.17 -1.55
C THR A 237 11.78 6.72 -1.48
N GLY A 238 12.02 7.64 -0.54
CA GLY A 238 13.35 8.16 -0.24
C GLY A 238 14.29 7.06 0.27
N GLY A 239 13.81 6.17 1.12
CA GLY A 239 14.58 5.03 1.62
C GLY A 239 15.04 4.09 0.51
N CYS A 240 14.17 3.77 -0.47
CA CYS A 240 14.55 2.98 -1.64
C CYS A 240 15.52 3.72 -2.55
N SER A 241 15.32 5.03 -2.75
CA SER A 241 16.23 5.87 -3.55
C SER A 241 17.63 5.94 -2.93
N ASP A 242 17.72 6.24 -1.65
CA ASP A 242 19.00 6.31 -0.93
C ASP A 242 19.69 4.93 -0.89
N ALA A 243 18.92 3.85 -0.65
CA ALA A 243 19.44 2.49 -0.66
C ALA A 243 20.01 2.10 -2.04
N ALA A 244 19.34 2.47 -3.13
CA ALA A 244 19.81 2.22 -4.49
C ALA A 244 21.08 3.04 -4.80
N GLN A 245 21.10 4.34 -4.44
CA GLN A 245 22.27 5.20 -4.66
C GLN A 245 23.52 4.72 -3.90
N HIS A 246 23.33 4.14 -2.71
CA HIS A 246 24.43 3.58 -1.92
C HIS A 246 24.75 2.12 -2.26
N ASN A 247 24.16 1.58 -3.34
CA ASN A 247 24.41 0.21 -3.79
C ASN A 247 24.17 -0.84 -2.69
N LEU A 248 23.11 -0.68 -1.91
CA LEU A 248 22.76 -1.68 -0.88
C LEU A 248 22.27 -2.98 -1.51
N PRO A 249 22.53 -4.13 -0.88
CA PRO A 249 22.11 -5.42 -1.43
C PRO A 249 20.58 -5.50 -1.56
N LEU A 250 20.11 -6.24 -2.58
CA LEU A 250 18.70 -6.31 -2.97
C LEU A 250 17.78 -6.78 -1.83
N TRP A 251 18.28 -7.65 -0.93
CA TRP A 251 17.52 -8.09 0.22
C TRP A 251 17.22 -6.96 1.22
N LEU A 252 18.12 -5.96 1.34
CA LEU A 252 17.90 -4.81 2.21
C LEU A 252 16.90 -3.83 1.58
N LEU A 253 16.92 -3.69 0.24
CA LEU A 253 15.87 -2.98 -0.49
C LEU A 253 14.50 -3.64 -0.28
N SER A 254 14.46 -4.98 -0.34
CA SER A 254 13.24 -5.74 -0.07
C SER A 254 12.74 -5.52 1.36
N PHE A 255 13.66 -5.49 2.34
CA PHE A 255 13.32 -5.13 3.71
C PHE A 255 12.72 -3.73 3.79
N THR A 256 13.34 -2.72 3.15
CA THR A 256 12.87 -1.33 3.11
C THR A 256 11.44 -1.24 2.56
N ILE A 257 11.17 -1.90 1.46
CA ILE A 257 9.84 -1.98 0.86
C ILE A 257 8.86 -2.66 1.82
N GLY A 258 9.22 -3.80 2.41
CA GLY A 258 8.36 -4.54 3.34
C GLY A 258 8.08 -3.79 4.65
N TRP A 259 9.04 -3.05 5.18
CA TRP A 259 8.87 -2.15 6.31
C TRP A 259 7.95 -0.99 5.96
N GLY A 260 8.14 -0.35 4.80
CA GLY A 260 7.31 0.72 4.27
C GLY A 260 7.59 2.11 4.85
N GLY A 261 8.42 2.22 5.89
CA GLY A 261 8.66 3.46 6.62
C GLY A 261 7.51 3.89 7.53
N ILE A 262 7.81 4.71 8.51
CA ILE A 262 6.83 5.26 9.47
C ILE A 262 5.74 6.07 8.72
N CYS A 263 6.08 6.74 7.63
CA CYS A 263 5.15 7.47 6.78
C CYS A 263 3.98 6.58 6.33
N VAL A 264 4.26 5.38 5.80
CA VAL A 264 3.22 4.43 5.38
C VAL A 264 2.37 3.96 6.58
N HIS A 265 2.97 3.79 7.75
CA HIS A 265 2.19 3.43 8.94
C HIS A 265 1.13 4.47 9.27
N PHE A 266 1.47 5.76 9.21
CA PHE A 266 0.51 6.85 9.41
C PHE A 266 -0.53 6.93 8.30
N GLN A 267 -0.13 6.71 7.04
CA GLN A 267 -1.06 6.65 5.90
C GLN A 267 -2.13 5.58 6.10
N ILE A 268 -1.72 4.39 6.57
CA ILE A 268 -2.65 3.29 6.84
C ILE A 268 -3.59 3.64 7.97
N LEU A 269 -3.05 4.15 9.08
CA LEU A 269 -3.87 4.54 10.23
C LEU A 269 -4.92 5.61 9.88
N SER A 270 -4.57 6.57 9.03
CA SER A 270 -5.51 7.58 8.54
C SER A 270 -6.63 6.99 7.67
N SER A 271 -6.37 5.84 7.05
CA SER A 271 -7.30 5.17 6.12
C SER A 271 -8.26 4.19 6.80
N VAL A 272 -8.03 3.82 8.08
CA VAL A 272 -8.73 2.72 8.76
C VAL A 272 -9.41 3.17 10.06
N SER A 273 -10.29 4.14 9.98
CA SER A 273 -11.06 4.60 11.14
C SER A 273 -12.00 3.49 11.66
N GLY A 274 -12.13 3.39 12.99
CA GLY A 274 -13.05 2.43 13.63
C GLY A 274 -12.53 1.00 13.79
N ILE A 275 -11.34 0.66 13.27
CA ILE A 275 -10.71 -0.63 13.47
C ILE A 275 -9.76 -0.57 14.68
N PRO A 276 -9.86 -1.50 15.67
CA PRO A 276 -9.06 -1.48 16.89
C PRO A 276 -7.61 -1.96 16.61
N ILE A 277 -6.77 -1.06 16.09
CA ILE A 277 -5.36 -1.37 15.78
C ILE A 277 -4.50 -1.15 17.03
N ARG A 278 -3.77 -2.20 17.44
CA ARG A 278 -2.71 -2.08 18.43
C ARG A 278 -1.40 -1.73 17.73
N MET A 279 -0.97 -0.47 17.82
CA MET A 279 0.24 0.05 17.16
C MET A 279 1.48 -0.85 17.30
N PRO A 280 1.88 -1.29 18.52
CA PRO A 280 3.07 -2.12 18.65
C PRO A 280 2.95 -3.45 17.86
N ARG A 281 1.76 -4.05 17.84
CA ARG A 281 1.50 -5.27 17.05
C ARG A 281 1.60 -4.99 15.56
N PHE A 282 0.98 -3.91 15.08
CA PHE A 282 1.04 -3.52 13.66
C PHE A 282 2.48 -3.27 13.22
N MET A 283 3.26 -2.47 13.97
CA MET A 283 4.67 -2.21 13.68
C MET A 283 5.51 -3.49 13.68
N LEU A 284 5.28 -4.40 14.65
CA LEU A 284 5.95 -5.69 14.69
C LEU A 284 5.69 -6.51 13.42
N PHE A 285 4.43 -6.56 12.94
CA PHE A 285 4.11 -7.28 11.71
C PHE A 285 4.69 -6.61 10.46
N ARG A 286 4.82 -5.29 10.43
CA ARG A 286 5.56 -4.60 9.38
C ARG A 286 7.04 -4.95 9.38
N LEU A 287 7.66 -4.97 10.57
CA LEU A 287 9.05 -5.40 10.72
C LEU A 287 9.24 -6.85 10.26
N LEU A 288 8.36 -7.76 10.70
CA LEU A 288 8.39 -9.16 10.28
C LEU A 288 8.20 -9.31 8.77
N HIS A 289 7.31 -8.52 8.15
CA HIS A 289 7.14 -8.51 6.69
C HIS A 289 8.44 -8.11 5.99
N GLY A 290 9.08 -7.03 6.42
CA GLY A 290 10.37 -6.59 5.87
C GLY A 290 11.44 -7.68 5.99
N LEU A 291 11.57 -8.29 7.17
CA LEU A 291 12.54 -9.36 7.41
C LEU A 291 12.27 -10.61 6.55
N LEU A 292 11.02 -11.04 6.47
CA LEU A 292 10.63 -12.19 5.63
C LEU A 292 10.86 -11.89 4.15
N ALA A 293 10.44 -10.73 3.67
CA ALA A 293 10.64 -10.33 2.29
C ALA A 293 12.14 -10.24 1.96
N GLY A 294 12.95 -9.65 2.85
CA GLY A 294 14.40 -9.62 2.72
C GLY A 294 15.02 -11.01 2.67
N GLY A 295 14.60 -11.91 3.57
CA GLY A 295 15.07 -13.30 3.58
C GLY A 295 14.70 -14.08 2.32
N ILE A 296 13.46 -13.92 1.83
CA ILE A 296 13.02 -14.54 0.57
C ILE A 296 13.83 -13.99 -0.61
N THR A 297 14.03 -12.65 -0.67
CA THR A 297 14.85 -12.01 -1.70
C THR A 297 16.27 -12.56 -1.67
N PHE A 298 16.89 -12.68 -0.50
CA PHE A 298 18.23 -13.27 -0.36
C PHE A 298 18.27 -14.69 -0.92
N GLY A 299 17.31 -15.55 -0.55
CA GLY A 299 17.21 -16.91 -1.07
C GLY A 299 16.99 -16.95 -2.59
N LEU A 300 16.13 -16.10 -3.14
CA LEU A 300 15.90 -16.02 -4.60
C LEU A 300 17.16 -15.55 -5.35
N CYS A 301 17.92 -14.60 -4.82
CA CYS A 301 19.19 -14.17 -5.41
C CYS A 301 20.25 -15.29 -5.39
N MET A 302 20.22 -16.18 -4.40
CA MET A 302 21.09 -17.37 -4.37
C MET A 302 20.70 -18.41 -5.44
N LEU A 303 19.38 -18.55 -5.69
CA LEU A 303 18.88 -19.51 -6.70
C LEU A 303 18.99 -18.97 -8.13
N PHE A 304 18.94 -17.65 -8.30
CA PHE A 304 18.97 -16.96 -9.59
C PHE A 304 20.05 -15.87 -9.59
N PRO A 305 21.34 -16.21 -9.55
CA PRO A 305 22.43 -15.24 -9.43
C PRO A 305 22.50 -14.28 -10.64
N ASP A 306 22.13 -14.74 -11.82
CA ASP A 306 22.12 -13.92 -13.05
C ASP A 306 20.97 -12.89 -13.08
N ALA A 307 19.91 -13.12 -12.35
CA ALA A 307 18.78 -12.22 -12.25
C ALA A 307 19.02 -11.05 -11.28
N ALA A 308 20.07 -11.12 -10.49
CA ALA A 308 20.47 -10.14 -9.51
C ALA A 308 21.89 -9.58 -9.73
N PRO A 309 22.32 -9.19 -10.95
CA PRO A 309 23.50 -8.35 -11.08
C PRO A 309 23.14 -7.00 -10.43
N VAL A 310 23.45 -6.91 -9.15
CA VAL A 310 23.35 -5.67 -8.41
C VAL A 310 24.40 -4.77 -9.02
N PHE A 311 23.94 -3.70 -9.74
CA PHE A 311 24.79 -2.58 -10.16
C PHE A 311 25.93 -2.87 -11.16
N GLY A 312 25.62 -3.55 -12.26
CA GLY A 312 26.44 -3.43 -13.45
C GLY A 312 26.20 -2.07 -14.11
N ASN A 313 27.27 -1.27 -14.31
CA ASN A 313 27.25 -0.02 -15.06
C ASN A 313 26.86 -0.26 -16.54
N THR A 314 25.62 -0.63 -16.81
CA THR A 314 25.08 -0.65 -18.17
C THR A 314 24.39 0.69 -18.41
N THR A 315 25.16 1.66 -18.91
CA THR A 315 24.70 2.93 -19.48
C THR A 315 23.93 2.74 -20.79
N ALA A 316 23.14 1.69 -20.92
CA ALA A 316 22.23 1.54 -22.05
C ALA A 316 20.93 2.26 -21.72
N PRO A 317 20.55 3.35 -22.42
CA PRO A 317 19.25 3.95 -22.23
C PRO A 317 18.19 2.90 -22.61
N LEU A 318 17.37 2.50 -21.63
CA LEU A 318 16.20 1.69 -21.90
C LEU A 318 15.30 2.49 -22.85
N ARG A 319 15.35 2.21 -24.13
CA ARG A 319 14.26 2.49 -25.05
C ARG A 319 13.11 1.62 -24.60
N GLY A 320 12.31 2.13 -23.64
CA GLY A 320 11.02 1.59 -23.34
C GLY A 320 10.17 1.68 -24.59
N THR A 321 10.15 0.63 -25.39
CA THR A 321 9.03 0.41 -26.28
C THR A 321 7.83 0.22 -25.35
N LEU A 322 7.02 1.27 -25.22
CA LEU A 322 5.65 1.15 -24.78
C LEU A 322 4.98 0.21 -25.79
N VAL A 323 5.10 -1.09 -25.56
CA VAL A 323 4.22 -2.06 -26.20
C VAL A 323 2.88 -1.81 -25.57
N GLY A 324 2.15 -0.86 -26.15
CA GLY A 324 0.75 -0.68 -25.85
C GLY A 324 0.07 -2.01 -26.12
N SER A 325 -0.30 -2.75 -25.08
CA SER A 325 -1.01 -4.00 -25.29
C SER A 325 -2.42 -3.66 -25.72
N VAL A 326 -2.65 -3.71 -27.03
CA VAL A 326 -4.00 -3.53 -27.63
C VAL A 326 -5.04 -4.38 -26.88
N PRO A 327 -4.75 -5.63 -26.43
CA PRO A 327 -5.68 -6.41 -25.60
C PRO A 327 -6.04 -5.75 -24.27
N ALA A 328 -5.10 -5.10 -23.57
CA ALA A 328 -5.37 -4.44 -22.29
C ALA A 328 -6.23 -3.19 -22.50
N ALA A 329 -5.94 -2.39 -23.53
CA ALA A 329 -6.76 -1.24 -23.90
C ALA A 329 -8.17 -1.66 -24.29
N ALA A 330 -8.32 -2.73 -25.10
CA ALA A 330 -9.60 -3.28 -25.49
C ALA A 330 -10.38 -3.83 -24.27
N ALA A 331 -9.72 -4.47 -23.31
CA ALA A 331 -10.35 -4.95 -22.08
C ALA A 331 -10.87 -3.79 -21.21
N ILE A 332 -10.12 -2.69 -21.08
CA ILE A 332 -10.54 -1.49 -20.35
C ILE A 332 -11.74 -0.83 -21.04
N VAL A 333 -11.70 -0.65 -22.36
CA VAL A 333 -12.80 -0.09 -23.14
C VAL A 333 -14.04 -0.99 -23.03
N GLY A 334 -13.87 -2.32 -23.14
CA GLY A 334 -14.97 -3.28 -22.98
C GLY A 334 -15.59 -3.21 -21.59
N LEU A 335 -14.79 -3.07 -20.53
CA LEU A 335 -15.26 -2.91 -19.16
C LEU A 335 -16.05 -1.59 -19.00
N CYS A 336 -15.56 -0.49 -19.57
CA CYS A 336 -16.27 0.80 -19.56
C CYS A 336 -17.61 0.72 -20.27
N ILE A 337 -17.67 0.05 -21.45
CA ILE A 337 -18.93 -0.16 -22.20
C ILE A 337 -19.90 -1.01 -21.38
N LEU A 338 -19.45 -2.10 -20.74
CA LEU A 338 -20.29 -2.93 -19.88
C LEU A 338 -20.86 -2.15 -18.70
N LEU A 339 -20.07 -1.30 -18.06
CA LEU A 339 -20.51 -0.43 -16.97
C LEU A 339 -21.57 0.56 -17.45
N LEU A 340 -21.38 1.20 -18.62
CA LEU A 340 -22.35 2.12 -19.20
C LEU A 340 -23.67 1.42 -19.59
N LEU A 341 -23.61 0.19 -20.11
CA LEU A 341 -24.78 -0.60 -20.42
C LEU A 341 -25.56 -1.03 -19.18
N GLN A 342 -24.86 -1.33 -18.07
CA GLN A 342 -25.51 -1.62 -16.79
C GLN A 342 -26.18 -0.39 -16.19
N CYS A 343 -25.57 0.79 -16.26
CA CYS A 343 -26.17 2.05 -15.84
C CYS A 343 -27.46 2.36 -16.65
N ARG A 344 -27.46 2.08 -17.96
CA ARG A 344 -28.65 2.28 -18.82
C ARG A 344 -29.79 1.32 -18.47
N LYS A 345 -29.49 0.08 -18.05
CA LYS A 345 -30.52 -0.88 -17.63
C LYS A 345 -31.14 -0.54 -16.26
N GLY A 346 -30.38 0.06 -15.35
CA GLY A 346 -30.89 0.56 -14.07
C GLY A 346 -31.96 1.65 -14.26
N ASN A 347 -31.64 2.65 -15.07
CA ASN A 347 -32.57 3.76 -15.36
C ASN A 347 -33.88 3.32 -16.09
N SER A 348 -33.80 2.30 -16.95
CA SER A 348 -35.01 1.81 -17.65
C SER A 348 -35.94 1.00 -16.75
N MET A 349 -35.49 0.49 -15.60
CA MET A 349 -36.36 -0.19 -14.63
C MET A 349 -37.02 0.77 -13.62
N GLU A 350 -36.45 1.96 -13.40
CA GLU A 350 -37.08 2.99 -12.56
C GLU A 350 -38.20 3.70 -13.31
N THR A 351 -37.99 4.02 -14.58
CA THR A 351 -39.05 4.66 -15.44
C THR A 351 -40.20 3.73 -15.80
N ALA A 352 -40.11 2.43 -15.56
CA ALA A 352 -41.18 1.47 -15.76
C ALA A 352 -42.02 1.19 -14.48
N LYS A 353 -41.66 1.85 -13.34
CA LYS A 353 -42.36 1.72 -12.05
C LYS A 353 -43.06 3.01 -11.61
N GLU A 354 -42.92 4.10 -12.35
CA GLU A 354 -43.78 5.28 -12.29
C GLU A 354 -44.91 5.15 -13.35
#